data_437dc9ceaaa78b44e93da90f8d694af2
#
_entry.id   437dc9ceaaa78b44e93da90f8d694af2
#
_cell.length_a   1.000
_cell.length_b   1.000
_cell.length_c   1.000
_cell.angle_alpha   90.00
_cell.angle_beta   90.00
_cell.angle_gamma   90.00
#
_symmetry.space_group_name_H-M   'P 1'
#
loop_
_entity.id
_entity.type
_entity.pdbx_description
1 polymer ?
#
loop_
_entity_poly.entity_id
_entity_poly.type
_entity_poly.pdbx_seq_one_letter_code
_entity_poly.pdbx_strand_id
1 'polypeptide(L)'
;SSDLRRLKMQHNIGAVIVDYLQLMTAGSDNKGSREQEVSMISRSLKAIAKELDIPVLALSQLNRSVESREGKRPQLSDLRESGAIEQDADIVLFIHRPEYYGITEDEDGNSLIGVAEIIIAKHRNGAVGDVHLSFKKNLAKFADMENIIPEEIGGGQYGQKFGSKMNSDSGDPFSKAPSIPSSFNNDKFTQYESTGGEH
;
A
#
# COMPACT_ATOMS: atom_id res chain seq x y z
N SER A 1 7.61 22.37 -3.49
CA SER A 1 7.13 21.87 -4.80
C SER A 1 8.10 22.15 -5.95
N SER A 2 8.70 23.33 -6.03
CA SER A 2 9.72 23.69 -7.06
C SER A 2 10.91 22.73 -7.05
N ASP A 3 11.40 22.38 -5.88
CA ASP A 3 12.54 21.48 -5.72
C ASP A 3 12.27 20.06 -6.20
N LEU A 4 11.05 19.53 -5.98
CA LEU A 4 10.67 18.20 -6.47
C LEU A 4 10.61 18.17 -8.01
N ARG A 5 10.09 19.22 -8.65
CA ARG A 5 10.11 19.35 -10.12
C ARG A 5 11.54 19.36 -10.65
N ARG A 6 12.42 20.15 -10.01
CA ARG A 6 13.84 20.22 -10.36
C ARG A 6 14.51 18.86 -10.21
N LEU A 7 14.31 18.16 -9.09
CA LEU A 7 14.86 16.82 -8.85
C LEU A 7 14.35 15.81 -9.87
N LYS A 8 13.05 15.85 -10.22
CA LYS A 8 12.50 14.98 -11.27
C LYS A 8 13.16 15.22 -12.61
N MET A 9 13.40 16.49 -12.98
CA MET A 9 14.04 16.84 -14.26
C MET A 9 15.54 16.48 -14.28
N GLN A 10 16.25 16.71 -13.17
CA GLN A 10 17.71 16.52 -13.11
C GLN A 10 18.11 15.06 -12.84
N HIS A 11 17.35 14.34 -12.01
CA HIS A 11 17.73 13.03 -11.50
C HIS A 11 16.71 11.92 -11.84
N ASN A 12 15.62 12.28 -12.53
CA ASN A 12 14.57 11.33 -12.91
C ASN A 12 14.08 10.47 -11.71
N ILE A 13 13.84 11.12 -10.56
CA ILE A 13 13.37 10.42 -9.35
C ILE A 13 12.10 9.62 -9.66
N GLY A 14 11.98 8.40 -9.08
CA GLY A 14 10.86 7.48 -9.30
C GLY A 14 9.81 7.49 -8.19
N ALA A 15 10.11 8.08 -7.03
CA ALA A 15 9.19 8.16 -5.89
C ALA A 15 9.61 9.30 -4.94
N VAL A 16 8.67 9.74 -4.12
CA VAL A 16 8.92 10.70 -3.02
C VAL A 16 8.44 10.09 -1.71
N ILE A 17 9.28 10.14 -0.69
CA ILE A 17 8.94 9.74 0.68
C ILE A 17 9.02 10.96 1.58
N VAL A 18 7.94 11.20 2.35
CA VAL A 18 7.83 12.32 3.31
C VAL A 18 7.76 11.76 4.72
N ASP A 19 8.75 12.04 5.55
CA ASP A 19 8.80 11.66 6.96
C ASP A 19 8.86 12.93 7.83
N TYR A 20 7.77 13.31 8.46
CA TYR A 20 6.37 12.98 8.34
C TYR A 20 5.55 14.27 8.12
N LEU A 21 4.28 14.17 7.73
CA LEU A 21 3.46 15.31 7.30
C LEU A 21 3.39 16.43 8.33
N GLN A 22 3.33 16.10 9.62
CA GLN A 22 3.20 17.07 10.70
C GLN A 22 4.49 17.89 10.96
N LEU A 23 5.60 17.58 10.30
CA LEU A 23 6.80 18.45 10.32
C LEU A 23 6.80 19.48 9.19
N MET A 24 5.95 19.32 8.20
CA MET A 24 5.85 20.26 7.09
C MET A 24 5.06 21.51 7.50
N THR A 25 5.40 22.63 6.88
CA THR A 25 4.67 23.90 7.00
C THR A 25 4.22 24.39 5.63
N ALA A 26 3.04 24.98 5.56
CA ALA A 26 2.47 25.49 4.31
C ALA A 26 2.93 26.91 3.96
N GLY A 27 3.89 27.48 4.70
CA GLY A 27 4.41 28.83 4.54
C GLY A 27 3.92 29.80 5.62
N SER A 28 4.62 30.92 5.80
CA SER A 28 4.47 31.83 6.93
C SER A 28 3.18 32.67 6.96
N ASP A 29 2.39 32.69 5.89
CA ASP A 29 1.22 33.55 5.78
C ASP A 29 -0.11 32.91 6.18
N ASN A 30 -0.11 31.61 6.50
CA ASN A 30 -1.31 30.89 6.88
C ASN A 30 -1.59 30.98 8.38
N LYS A 31 -2.48 31.87 8.77
CA LYS A 31 -3.05 31.97 10.13
C LYS A 31 -4.13 30.91 10.42
N GLY A 32 -4.17 29.81 9.63
CA GLY A 32 -5.14 28.74 9.79
C GLY A 32 -4.83 27.79 10.93
N SER A 33 -5.78 26.92 11.28
CA SER A 33 -5.55 25.83 12.23
C SER A 33 -4.55 24.82 11.65
N ARG A 34 -3.92 24.05 12.52
CA ARG A 34 -2.99 22.97 12.11
C ARG A 34 -3.64 21.97 11.16
N GLU A 35 -4.90 21.66 11.38
CA GLU A 35 -5.72 20.81 10.48
C GLU A 35 -5.82 21.37 9.06
N GLN A 36 -6.04 22.68 8.94
CA GLN A 36 -6.14 23.35 7.63
C GLN A 36 -4.79 23.30 6.92
N GLU A 37 -3.71 23.50 7.66
CA GLU A 37 -2.34 23.44 7.13
C GLU A 37 -2.02 22.04 6.59
N VAL A 38 -2.27 20.98 7.37
CA VAL A 38 -2.07 19.60 6.95
C VAL A 38 -2.94 19.24 5.76
N SER A 39 -4.18 19.74 5.72
CA SER A 39 -5.08 19.58 4.58
C SER A 39 -4.53 20.20 3.29
N MET A 40 -3.94 21.40 3.38
CA MET A 40 -3.31 22.05 2.23
C MET A 40 -2.06 21.29 1.75
N ILE A 41 -1.25 20.80 2.68
CA ILE A 41 -0.08 19.99 2.38
C ILE A 41 -0.49 18.70 1.66
N SER A 42 -1.48 17.98 2.18
CA SER A 42 -2.01 16.74 1.58
C SER A 42 -2.44 16.95 0.13
N ARG A 43 -3.28 17.97 -0.12
CA ARG A 43 -3.72 18.31 -1.48
C ARG A 43 -2.57 18.68 -2.40
N SER A 44 -1.58 19.42 -1.88
CA SER A 44 -0.39 19.81 -2.64
C SER A 44 0.46 18.61 -3.03
N LEU A 45 0.65 17.65 -2.11
CA LEU A 45 1.36 16.40 -2.39
C LEU A 45 0.61 15.56 -3.42
N LYS A 46 -0.72 15.47 -3.33
CA LYS A 46 -1.53 14.78 -4.32
C LYS A 46 -1.43 15.43 -5.71
N ALA A 47 -1.43 16.76 -5.78
CA ALA A 47 -1.26 17.49 -7.03
C ALA A 47 0.12 17.23 -7.66
N ILE A 48 1.18 17.26 -6.84
CA ILE A 48 2.54 16.99 -7.30
C ILE A 48 2.71 15.54 -7.77
N ALA A 49 2.15 14.57 -7.04
CA ALA A 49 2.20 13.17 -7.44
C ALA A 49 1.61 12.96 -8.84
N LYS A 50 0.46 13.60 -9.11
CA LYS A 50 -0.18 13.56 -10.43
C LYS A 50 0.61 14.32 -11.51
N GLU A 51 1.14 15.49 -11.19
CA GLU A 51 1.89 16.33 -12.13
C GLU A 51 3.18 15.65 -12.59
N LEU A 52 3.90 15.03 -11.65
CA LEU A 52 5.20 14.42 -11.92
C LEU A 52 5.09 12.94 -12.32
N ASP A 53 3.88 12.39 -12.28
CA ASP A 53 3.58 10.96 -12.52
C ASP A 53 4.51 10.04 -11.71
N ILE A 54 4.57 10.30 -10.39
CA ILE A 54 5.34 9.50 -9.43
C ILE A 54 4.55 9.25 -8.16
N PRO A 55 4.72 8.08 -7.50
CA PRO A 55 4.11 7.82 -6.21
C PRO A 55 4.73 8.71 -5.13
N VAL A 56 3.85 9.19 -4.23
CA VAL A 56 4.23 9.90 -3.01
C VAL A 56 3.79 9.08 -1.81
N LEU A 57 4.73 8.63 -1.01
CA LEU A 57 4.51 7.96 0.27
C LEU A 57 4.70 8.99 1.39
N ALA A 58 3.63 9.30 2.11
CA ALA A 58 3.67 10.24 3.22
C ALA A 58 3.40 9.53 4.55
N LEU A 59 4.31 9.65 5.49
CA LEU A 59 4.10 9.18 6.85
C LEU A 59 3.24 10.19 7.60
N SER A 60 2.34 9.71 8.44
CA SER A 60 1.47 10.53 9.27
C SER A 60 1.38 9.95 10.67
N GLN A 61 1.50 10.83 11.67
CA GLN A 61 1.27 10.46 13.04
C GLN A 61 -0.23 10.30 13.29
N LEU A 62 -0.60 9.30 14.08
CA LEU A 62 -1.98 9.07 14.50
C LEU A 62 -2.32 9.89 15.75
N ASN A 63 -3.62 10.12 15.94
CA ASN A 63 -4.11 10.70 17.19
C ASN A 63 -3.88 9.72 18.34
N ARG A 64 -3.49 10.25 19.51
CA ARG A 64 -3.25 9.45 20.72
C ARG A 64 -4.49 8.74 21.25
N SER A 65 -5.68 9.11 20.80
CA SER A 65 -6.93 8.41 21.15
C SER A 65 -6.92 6.93 20.80
N VAL A 66 -6.08 6.49 19.84
CA VAL A 66 -5.89 5.06 19.53
C VAL A 66 -5.38 4.27 20.74
N GLU A 67 -4.56 4.89 21.58
CA GLU A 67 -3.96 4.23 22.77
C GLU A 67 -4.98 3.96 23.90
N SER A 68 -6.12 4.69 23.91
CA SER A 68 -7.20 4.51 24.88
C SER A 68 -8.24 3.46 24.45
N ARG A 69 -8.18 2.99 23.19
CA ARG A 69 -9.10 2.00 22.65
C ARG A 69 -8.67 0.60 23.07
N GLU A 70 -9.63 -0.28 23.29
CA GLU A 70 -9.38 -1.70 23.47
C GLU A 70 -8.70 -2.27 22.19
N GLY A 71 -7.68 -3.12 22.37
CA GLY A 71 -6.85 -3.64 21.28
C GLY A 71 -5.92 -2.62 20.62
N LYS A 72 -6.09 -1.31 20.87
CA LYS A 72 -5.24 -0.21 20.33
C LYS A 72 -4.99 -0.27 18.84
N ARG A 73 -5.94 -0.87 18.09
CA ARG A 73 -5.86 -1.05 16.66
C ARG A 73 -6.21 0.24 15.93
N PRO A 74 -5.35 0.75 15.01
CA PRO A 74 -5.59 1.97 14.27
C PRO A 74 -6.78 1.88 13.31
N GLN A 75 -7.46 3.01 13.12
CA GLN A 75 -8.60 3.18 12.22
C GLN A 75 -8.50 4.50 11.46
N LEU A 76 -9.25 4.65 10.35
CA LEU A 76 -9.27 5.89 9.56
C LEU A 76 -9.66 7.11 10.41
N SER A 77 -10.53 6.94 11.41
CA SER A 77 -10.90 8.02 12.34
C SER A 77 -9.72 8.57 13.17
N ASP A 78 -8.63 7.81 13.30
CA ASP A 78 -7.44 8.22 14.03
C ASP A 78 -6.57 9.20 13.23
N LEU A 79 -6.85 9.36 11.92
CA LEU A 79 -6.33 10.43 11.06
C LEU A 79 -7.11 11.75 11.20
N ARG A 80 -7.97 11.90 12.18
CA ARG A 80 -9.04 12.91 12.28
C ARG A 80 -8.57 14.36 12.36
N GLU A 81 -7.36 14.63 12.82
CA GLU A 81 -6.75 15.97 12.71
C GLU A 81 -6.38 16.33 11.26
N SER A 82 -6.66 15.42 10.35
CA SER A 82 -6.28 15.49 8.94
C SER A 82 -7.30 14.79 8.06
N GLY A 83 -8.60 15.03 8.26
CA GLY A 83 -9.67 14.41 7.45
C GLY A 83 -9.47 14.54 5.94
N ALA A 84 -8.70 15.53 5.51
CA ALA A 84 -8.28 15.67 4.13
C ALA A 84 -7.28 14.58 3.70
N ILE A 85 -6.39 14.10 4.59
CA ILE A 85 -5.44 13.02 4.25
C ILE A 85 -6.20 11.77 3.81
N GLU A 86 -7.23 11.40 4.60
CA GLU A 86 -8.06 10.25 4.24
C GLU A 86 -8.72 10.44 2.88
N GLN A 87 -9.25 11.63 2.58
CA GLN A 87 -9.92 11.90 1.31
C GLN A 87 -8.96 11.91 0.12
N ASP A 88 -7.80 12.53 0.27
CA ASP A 88 -6.81 12.74 -0.78
C ASP A 88 -6.01 11.47 -1.11
N ALA A 89 -5.71 10.64 -0.12
CA ALA A 89 -4.93 9.42 -0.30
C ALA A 89 -5.67 8.38 -1.16
N ASP A 90 -4.97 7.71 -2.06
CA ASP A 90 -5.49 6.57 -2.82
C ASP A 90 -5.44 5.29 -1.98
N ILE A 91 -4.41 5.17 -1.15
CA ILE A 91 -4.21 4.05 -0.24
C ILE A 91 -3.87 4.62 1.15
N VAL A 92 -4.47 4.05 2.18
CA VAL A 92 -4.11 4.30 3.58
C VAL A 92 -3.73 2.98 4.21
N LEU A 93 -2.51 2.94 4.73
CA LEU A 93 -1.95 1.79 5.43
C LEU A 93 -1.66 2.18 6.88
N PHE A 94 -2.01 1.30 7.82
CA PHE A 94 -1.55 1.40 9.20
C PHE A 94 -0.58 0.26 9.51
N ILE A 95 0.39 0.55 10.38
CA ILE A 95 1.26 -0.45 10.96
C ILE A 95 0.82 -0.62 12.41
N HIS A 96 0.35 -1.82 12.74
CA HIS A 96 -0.02 -2.17 14.10
C HIS A 96 0.88 -3.29 14.63
N ARG A 97 1.35 -3.13 15.84
CA ARG A 97 2.18 -4.12 16.53
C ARG A 97 1.61 -4.36 17.91
N PRO A 98 0.76 -5.38 18.09
CA PRO A 98 0.08 -5.67 19.34
C PRO A 98 1.05 -5.81 20.52
N GLU A 99 2.16 -6.50 20.31
CA GLU A 99 3.22 -6.70 21.31
C GLU A 99 3.80 -5.38 21.87
N TYR A 100 3.87 -4.32 21.04
CA TYR A 100 4.33 -2.99 21.48
C TYR A 100 3.45 -2.42 22.59
N TYR A 101 2.19 -2.78 22.59
CA TYR A 101 1.19 -2.37 23.56
C TYR A 101 0.98 -3.39 24.71
N GLY A 102 1.81 -4.45 24.76
CA GLY A 102 1.70 -5.51 25.76
C GLY A 102 0.62 -6.55 25.47
N ILE A 103 0.04 -6.55 24.28
CA ILE A 103 -0.92 -7.54 23.82
C ILE A 103 -0.13 -8.69 23.19
N THR A 104 -0.06 -9.82 23.90
CA THR A 104 0.78 -10.97 23.51
C THR A 104 0.00 -12.14 22.95
N GLU A 105 -1.33 -12.12 23.07
CA GLU A 105 -2.23 -13.16 22.60
C GLU A 105 -3.46 -12.52 21.95
N ASP A 106 -4.04 -13.21 20.94
CA ASP A 106 -5.31 -12.85 20.35
C ASP A 106 -6.50 -13.45 21.15
N GLU A 107 -7.74 -13.21 20.67
CA GLU A 107 -8.97 -13.73 21.29
C GLU A 107 -9.03 -15.26 21.26
N ASP A 108 -8.34 -15.91 20.34
CA ASP A 108 -8.28 -17.37 20.17
C ASP A 108 -7.10 -18.00 20.96
N GLY A 109 -6.30 -17.19 21.67
CA GLY A 109 -5.14 -17.64 22.45
C GLY A 109 -3.86 -17.87 21.62
N ASN A 110 -3.81 -17.39 20.37
CA ASN A 110 -2.61 -17.46 19.56
C ASN A 110 -1.63 -16.35 19.95
N SER A 111 -0.32 -16.68 19.96
CA SER A 111 0.72 -15.70 20.29
C SER A 111 0.84 -14.60 19.23
N LEU A 112 0.84 -13.35 19.67
CA LEU A 112 1.10 -12.16 18.87
C LEU A 112 2.51 -11.60 19.03
N ILE A 113 3.40 -12.34 19.72
CA ILE A 113 4.80 -11.94 19.92
C ILE A 113 5.51 -11.93 18.57
N GLY A 114 6.16 -10.82 18.25
CA GLY A 114 6.84 -10.64 16.96
C GLY A 114 5.93 -10.49 15.74
N VAL A 115 4.61 -10.39 15.94
CA VAL A 115 3.65 -10.14 14.86
C VAL A 115 3.50 -8.63 14.63
N ALA A 116 3.45 -8.24 13.38
CA ALA A 116 3.07 -6.91 12.92
C ALA A 116 1.98 -7.02 11.87
N GLU A 117 0.96 -6.18 11.96
CA GLU A 117 -0.14 -6.11 11.02
C GLU A 117 0.02 -4.87 10.13
N ILE A 118 -0.02 -5.05 8.82
CA ILE A 118 -0.17 -3.98 7.86
C ILE A 118 -1.66 -3.93 7.46
N ILE A 119 -2.36 -2.93 7.99
CA ILE A 119 -3.80 -2.77 7.80
C ILE A 119 -4.02 -1.88 6.59
N ILE A 120 -4.54 -2.44 5.50
CA ILE A 120 -4.97 -1.69 4.32
C ILE A 120 -6.38 -1.14 4.62
N ALA A 121 -6.44 0.03 5.27
CA ALA A 121 -7.70 0.61 5.72
C ALA A 121 -8.48 1.33 4.62
N LYS A 122 -7.78 1.79 3.59
CA LYS A 122 -8.37 2.38 2.38
C LYS A 122 -7.57 1.96 1.16
N HIS A 123 -8.28 1.58 0.10
CA HIS A 123 -7.70 1.34 -1.22
C HIS A 123 -8.71 1.77 -2.29
N ARG A 124 -8.44 2.86 -3.02
CA ARG A 124 -9.40 3.44 -3.98
C ARG A 124 -9.80 2.48 -5.10
N ASN A 125 -8.86 1.69 -5.58
CA ASN A 125 -9.03 0.81 -6.74
C ASN A 125 -8.81 -0.68 -6.42
N GLY A 126 -8.81 -1.06 -5.13
CA GLY A 126 -8.57 -2.43 -4.70
C GLY A 126 -9.27 -2.78 -3.40
N ALA A 127 -9.02 -3.98 -2.91
CA ALA A 127 -9.58 -4.47 -1.66
C ALA A 127 -8.87 -3.86 -0.45
N VAL A 128 -9.59 -3.73 0.66
CA VAL A 128 -9.05 -3.50 1.99
C VAL A 128 -8.80 -4.85 2.67
N GLY A 129 -7.93 -4.88 3.67
CA GLY A 129 -7.60 -6.11 4.38
C GLY A 129 -6.35 -5.97 5.22
N ASP A 130 -5.91 -7.06 5.81
CA ASP A 130 -4.78 -7.11 6.71
C ASP A 130 -3.71 -8.05 6.19
N VAL A 131 -2.45 -7.66 6.32
CA VAL A 131 -1.29 -8.48 6.00
C VAL A 131 -0.46 -8.63 7.26
N HIS A 132 -0.25 -9.87 7.68
CA HIS A 132 0.56 -10.19 8.84
C HIS A 132 2.01 -10.41 8.41
N LEU A 133 2.91 -9.79 9.14
CA LEU A 133 4.35 -9.88 8.97
C LEU A 133 5.03 -10.25 10.29
N SER A 134 6.20 -10.86 10.21
CA SER A 134 7.10 -11.01 11.34
C SER A 134 7.89 -9.72 11.56
N PHE A 135 7.99 -9.26 12.81
CA PHE A 135 8.84 -8.13 13.17
C PHE A 135 9.97 -8.56 14.09
N LYS A 136 11.18 -8.49 13.59
CA LYS A 136 12.40 -8.79 14.36
C LYS A 136 12.87 -7.54 15.08
N LYS A 137 12.58 -7.43 16.38
CA LYS A 137 12.89 -6.24 17.22
C LYS A 137 14.36 -5.84 17.17
N ASN A 138 15.27 -6.82 17.32
CA ASN A 138 16.71 -6.57 17.39
C ASN A 138 17.29 -5.97 16.11
N LEU A 139 16.60 -6.15 14.98
CA LEU A 139 17.02 -5.68 13.67
C LEU A 139 16.11 -4.55 13.12
N ALA A 140 15.03 -4.21 13.84
CA ALA A 140 13.96 -3.33 13.35
C ALA A 140 13.47 -3.74 11.95
N LYS A 141 13.35 -5.03 11.69
CA LYS A 141 13.11 -5.60 10.35
C LYS A 141 11.79 -6.33 10.29
N PHE A 142 11.03 -6.04 9.23
CA PHE A 142 9.87 -6.84 8.83
C PHE A 142 10.33 -8.00 7.92
N ALA A 143 9.67 -9.15 8.05
CA ALA A 143 9.89 -10.33 7.23
C ALA A 143 8.56 -11.06 7.03
N ASP A 144 8.50 -11.95 6.05
CA ASP A 144 7.34 -12.81 5.83
C ASP A 144 7.14 -13.78 7.01
N MET A 145 5.89 -14.11 7.31
CA MET A 145 5.56 -15.03 8.42
C MET A 145 6.18 -16.44 8.21
N GLU A 146 6.39 -16.87 6.98
CA GLU A 146 6.99 -18.18 6.65
C GLU A 146 8.46 -18.31 7.09
N ASN A 147 9.12 -17.19 7.36
CA ASN A 147 10.51 -17.14 7.82
C ASN A 147 10.67 -17.13 9.35
N ILE A 148 9.61 -17.39 10.10
CA ILE A 148 9.69 -17.52 11.55
C ILE A 148 10.24 -18.92 11.87
N ILE A 149 11.51 -19.00 12.27
CA ILE A 149 12.10 -20.24 12.78
C ILE A 149 11.38 -20.57 14.10
N PRO A 150 10.81 -21.79 14.25
CA PRO A 150 10.02 -22.17 15.44
C PRO A 150 10.75 -22.02 16.79
N GLU A 151 12.07 -21.90 16.78
CA GLU A 151 12.91 -21.76 17.97
C GLU A 151 12.79 -20.38 18.67
N GLU A 152 12.29 -19.35 17.95
CA GLU A 152 12.16 -17.99 18.52
C GLU A 152 10.75 -17.70 19.03
N ILE A 153 9.75 -18.55 18.75
CA ILE A 153 8.39 -18.44 19.25
C ILE A 153 8.10 -19.64 20.12
N GLY A 154 7.99 -19.43 21.43
CA GLY A 154 7.68 -20.49 22.38
C GLY A 154 6.42 -21.27 21.98
N GLY A 155 6.60 -22.46 21.43
CA GLY A 155 5.73 -23.61 21.44
C GLY A 155 4.25 -23.48 21.07
N GLY A 156 3.84 -22.48 20.32
CA GLY A 156 2.45 -22.37 19.82
C GLY A 156 2.32 -22.90 18.39
N GLN A 157 1.30 -23.72 18.17
CA GLN A 157 1.04 -24.42 16.94
C GLN A 157 0.58 -23.48 15.81
N TYR A 158 1.52 -22.71 15.18
CA TYR A 158 1.26 -21.94 13.97
C TYR A 158 1.46 -22.82 12.73
N GLY A 159 0.54 -23.77 12.55
CA GLY A 159 0.47 -24.63 11.36
C GLY A 159 -0.69 -24.30 10.42
N GLN A 160 -1.40 -23.21 10.62
CA GLN A 160 -2.44 -22.78 9.67
C GLN A 160 -1.85 -21.74 8.72
N LYS A 161 -1.72 -22.13 7.46
CA LYS A 161 -1.45 -21.23 6.34
C LYS A 161 -2.50 -20.12 6.33
N PHE A 162 -2.16 -18.95 6.85
CA PHE A 162 -2.88 -17.74 6.51
C PHE A 162 -2.53 -17.38 5.06
N GLY A 163 -3.11 -18.16 4.13
CA GLY A 163 -3.06 -17.83 2.73
C GLY A 163 -3.87 -16.56 2.54
N SER A 164 -3.19 -15.46 2.22
CA SER A 164 -3.83 -14.33 1.59
C SER A 164 -4.69 -14.88 0.45
N LYS A 165 -6.01 -14.64 0.45
CA LYS A 165 -6.92 -15.03 -0.64
C LYS A 165 -6.50 -14.47 -2.01
N MET A 166 -5.46 -13.66 -2.07
CA MET A 166 -4.87 -13.11 -3.28
C MET A 166 -3.92 -14.06 -4.01
N ASN A 167 -3.44 -15.15 -3.37
CA ASN A 167 -2.42 -16.02 -3.98
C ASN A 167 -2.84 -17.49 -4.07
N SER A 168 -4.12 -17.83 -3.86
CA SER A 168 -4.61 -19.22 -3.98
C SER A 168 -5.30 -19.54 -5.29
N ASP A 169 -5.22 -18.65 -6.29
CA ASP A 169 -5.65 -18.97 -7.65
C ASP A 169 -4.43 -19.01 -8.58
N SER A 170 -3.60 -20.05 -8.43
CA SER A 170 -2.61 -20.45 -9.43
C SER A 170 -3.25 -21.21 -10.59
N GLY A 171 -4.42 -20.79 -10.99
CA GLY A 171 -5.02 -21.09 -12.27
C GLY A 171 -4.57 -20.02 -13.25
N ASP A 172 -3.58 -20.34 -14.07
CA ASP A 172 -3.20 -19.55 -15.23
C ASP A 172 -4.47 -19.22 -16.04
N PRO A 173 -4.94 -17.95 -16.12
CA PRO A 173 -6.14 -17.61 -16.85
C PRO A 173 -6.02 -17.87 -18.35
N PHE A 174 -4.82 -18.20 -18.85
CA PHE A 174 -4.56 -18.55 -20.25
C PHE A 174 -4.53 -20.06 -20.52
N SER A 175 -4.66 -20.94 -19.53
CA SER A 175 -4.66 -22.39 -19.76
C SER A 175 -5.98 -22.94 -20.29
N LYS A 176 -7.01 -22.11 -20.48
CA LYS A 176 -8.31 -22.43 -21.11
C LYS A 176 -8.56 -21.63 -22.37
N ALA A 177 -7.55 -21.32 -23.16
CA ALA A 177 -7.78 -20.89 -24.51
C ALA A 177 -8.32 -22.10 -25.33
N PRO A 178 -9.49 -21.97 -25.99
CA PRO A 178 -9.98 -23.05 -26.84
C PRO A 178 -8.96 -23.34 -27.94
N SER A 179 -8.55 -24.59 -28.08
CA SER A 179 -7.69 -25.06 -29.16
C SER A 179 -8.33 -24.68 -30.50
N ILE A 180 -7.66 -23.84 -31.26
CA ILE A 180 -8.05 -23.51 -32.64
C ILE A 180 -7.89 -24.79 -33.46
N PRO A 181 -8.94 -25.26 -34.18
CA PRO A 181 -8.82 -26.43 -35.02
C PRO A 181 -7.78 -26.15 -36.15
N SER A 182 -6.92 -27.13 -36.39
CA SER A 182 -5.84 -27.09 -37.39
C SER A 182 -6.29 -27.15 -38.85
N SER A 183 -7.46 -26.57 -39.17
CA SER A 183 -8.01 -26.56 -40.55
C SER A 183 -8.26 -25.16 -41.08
N PHE A 184 -7.46 -24.16 -40.70
CA PHE A 184 -7.43 -22.90 -41.44
C PHE A 184 -6.43 -23.03 -42.56
N ASN A 185 -6.95 -23.43 -43.74
CA ASN A 185 -6.24 -23.43 -45.01
C ASN A 185 -5.84 -21.99 -45.37
N ASN A 186 -4.55 -21.80 -45.60
CA ASN A 186 -3.89 -20.54 -45.87
C ASN A 186 -4.03 -20.07 -47.36
N ASP A 187 -5.07 -20.53 -48.07
CA ASP A 187 -5.20 -20.33 -49.50
C ASP A 187 -6.13 -19.20 -49.95
N LYS A 188 -6.45 -18.23 -49.05
CA LYS A 188 -7.32 -17.11 -49.43
C LYS A 188 -6.74 -15.70 -49.26
N PHE A 189 -5.43 -15.56 -49.06
CA PHE A 189 -4.80 -14.24 -48.94
C PHE A 189 -3.80 -13.87 -50.01
N THR A 190 -3.92 -14.48 -51.23
CA THR A 190 -3.10 -14.11 -52.40
C THR A 190 -3.94 -13.64 -53.55
N GLN A 191 -4.86 -12.68 -53.36
CA GLN A 191 -5.53 -12.00 -54.46
C GLN A 191 -5.97 -10.57 -54.13
N TYR A 192 -5.05 -9.74 -53.70
CA TYR A 192 -5.25 -8.26 -53.71
C TYR A 192 -3.90 -7.54 -53.86
N GLU A 193 -3.10 -7.94 -54.81
CA GLU A 193 -2.04 -7.10 -55.38
C GLU A 193 -2.08 -7.28 -56.90
N SER A 194 -2.77 -6.39 -57.54
CA SER A 194 -2.50 -5.88 -58.89
C SER A 194 -3.77 -5.32 -59.53
N THR A 195 -4.10 -4.09 -59.26
CA THR A 195 -4.60 -3.15 -60.26
C THR A 195 -4.07 -1.79 -59.87
N GLY A 196 -2.92 -1.54 -60.40
CA GLY A 196 -2.38 -0.22 -60.49
C GLY A 196 -3.01 0.55 -61.61
N GLY A 197 -2.69 1.77 -61.70
CA GLY A 197 -2.58 2.45 -62.95
C GLY A 197 -3.58 3.61 -63.10
N GLU A 198 -2.96 4.73 -63.25
CA GLU A 198 -3.19 5.76 -64.26
C GLU A 198 -4.58 6.42 -64.30
N HIS A 199 -4.69 7.58 -63.68
CA HIS A 199 -4.89 8.88 -64.42
C HIS A 199 -4.81 10.01 -63.39
#